data_3e9041e80032532092236fdd384e9fac
#
_entry.id   3e9041e80032532092236fdd384e9fac
#
_cell.length_a   1.000
_cell.length_b   1.000
_cell.length_c   1.000
_cell.angle_alpha   90.00
_cell.angle_beta   90.00
_cell.angle_gamma   90.00
#
_symmetry.space_group_name_H-M   'P 1'
#
loop_
_entity.id
_entity.type
_entity.pdbx_description
1 polymer ?
#
loop_
_entity_poly.entity_id
_entity_poly.type
_entity_poly.pdbx_seq_one_letter_code
_entity_poly.pdbx_strand_id
1 'polypeptide(L)'
;CAHISPKTTPKVLQKFPKKYIFAFFKSNNIMSYIPVHPVNPKEEICYFNPSTPLNYILAFPISQIRVCYFSPTGGTLRVAQIVAEQLGEALQIPIKYHSYTLPSERRQLPTFADNELIIWATPTYAGRIPNKTLDFVRSAMNIKDLPCIAIVTFGNRNFDNALAELAALMRDGGGKLLGAAAVVTRHVFSEIIAIDRPNTQDLQQITAFGLQILEKLKRSDNLPFSIPGKENPTEYYTPLREDKTPANFLKAKPQCDLSRCNACGSCFSICPMDTIQNEMGKPIFNGICIKCQACRHICSQNAITFTDSDFLSHIAMLEKYHSSPQSSEFFF
;
A
#
# COMPACT_ATOMS: atom_id res chain seq x y z
N CYS A 1 27.87 0.41 28.06
CA CYS A 1 26.92 0.77 29.13
C CYS A 1 27.43 2.01 29.85
N ALA A 2 26.77 3.15 29.68
CA ALA A 2 27.08 4.39 30.42
C ALA A 2 26.09 4.51 31.58
N HIS A 3 26.61 4.70 32.79
CA HIS A 3 25.80 5.00 33.97
C HIS A 3 25.16 6.37 33.83
N ILE A 4 23.85 6.43 33.71
CA ILE A 4 23.07 7.66 33.73
C ILE A 4 22.51 7.86 35.16
N SER A 5 22.83 9.03 35.72
CA SER A 5 22.38 9.53 37.02
C SER A 5 20.82 9.62 37.08
N PRO A 6 20.18 9.38 38.27
CA PRO A 6 18.73 9.28 38.39
C PRO A 6 17.91 10.57 38.25
N LYS A 7 18.45 11.65 37.66
CA LYS A 7 17.80 12.97 37.68
C LYS A 7 17.06 13.38 36.39
N THR A 8 16.96 12.53 35.36
CA THR A 8 16.23 12.82 34.13
C THR A 8 15.28 11.67 33.74
N THR A 9 14.30 11.41 34.57
CA THR A 9 13.17 10.53 34.20
C THR A 9 12.12 11.36 33.46
N PRO A 10 11.69 10.98 32.24
CA PRO A 10 10.57 11.62 31.56
C PRO A 10 9.28 11.37 32.32
N LYS A 11 8.50 12.42 32.56
CA LYS A 11 7.25 12.45 33.34
C LYS A 11 6.05 11.76 32.63
N VAL A 12 6.17 10.59 32.05
CA VAL A 12 5.01 9.83 31.58
C VAL A 12 5.25 8.33 31.76
N LEU A 13 5.13 7.87 33.00
CA LEU A 13 4.95 6.45 33.30
C LEU A 13 3.57 6.27 33.95
N GLN A 14 2.55 6.02 33.14
CA GLN A 14 1.31 5.44 33.66
C GLN A 14 1.56 3.96 33.97
N LYS A 15 1.09 3.53 35.17
CA LYS A 15 1.24 2.16 35.66
C LYS A 15 0.44 1.19 34.79
N PHE A 16 1.12 0.41 33.97
CA PHE A 16 0.57 -0.77 33.31
C PHE A 16 0.97 -2.07 34.04
N PRO A 17 0.17 -3.15 33.94
CA PRO A 17 0.46 -4.39 34.64
C PRO A 17 1.79 -5.01 34.18
N LYS A 18 2.52 -5.60 35.11
CA LYS A 18 3.92 -6.06 35.04
C LYS A 18 4.27 -7.15 34.02
N LYS A 19 3.53 -7.29 32.90
CA LYS A 19 3.72 -8.41 31.94
C LYS A 19 4.23 -8.02 30.55
N TYR A 20 4.25 -6.71 30.20
CA TYR A 20 4.68 -6.28 28.87
C TYR A 20 5.43 -4.95 28.95
N ILE A 21 6.54 -4.85 28.26
CA ILE A 21 7.25 -3.58 28.01
C ILE A 21 6.87 -3.11 26.63
N PHE A 22 6.47 -1.84 26.53
CA PHE A 22 6.11 -1.20 25.25
C PHE A 22 7.14 -0.13 24.94
N ALA A 23 7.64 -0.12 23.70
CA ALA A 23 8.41 0.99 23.16
C ALA A 23 7.48 2.01 22.51
N PHE A 24 7.67 3.29 22.82
CA PHE A 24 6.86 4.39 22.28
C PHE A 24 7.69 5.10 21.22
N PHE A 25 7.11 5.24 20.03
CA PHE A 25 7.65 6.10 18.99
C PHE A 25 6.65 7.23 18.72
N LYS A 26 7.13 8.46 18.68
CA LYS A 26 6.34 9.63 18.34
C LYS A 26 6.84 10.18 17.01
N SER A 27 6.13 9.97 15.95
CA SER A 27 6.27 10.70 14.71
C SER A 27 4.95 11.40 14.38
N ASN A 28 5.00 12.70 14.11
CA ASN A 28 3.90 13.52 13.57
C ASN A 28 2.49 13.23 14.11
N ASN A 29 2.32 13.22 15.44
CA ASN A 29 1.04 13.02 16.17
C ASN A 29 0.42 11.61 16.10
N ILE A 30 1.15 10.58 15.67
CA ILE A 30 0.71 9.18 15.75
C ILE A 30 1.55 8.45 16.80
N MET A 31 0.89 7.92 17.84
CA MET A 31 1.52 7.03 18.83
C MET A 31 1.40 5.59 18.34
N SER A 32 2.52 4.94 18.06
CA SER A 32 2.58 3.52 17.70
C SER A 32 3.05 2.69 18.89
N TYR A 33 2.38 1.57 19.15
CA TYR A 33 2.71 0.63 20.22
C TYR A 33 3.32 -0.63 19.60
N ILE A 34 4.50 -1.04 20.06
CA ILE A 34 5.11 -2.31 19.69
C ILE A 34 5.13 -3.20 20.92
N PRO A 35 4.46 -4.37 20.93
CA PRO A 35 4.62 -5.34 21.98
C PRO A 35 6.00 -6.01 21.86
N VAL A 36 6.82 -5.93 22.89
CA VAL A 36 8.07 -6.68 22.99
C VAL A 36 7.80 -7.96 23.76
N HIS A 37 8.35 -9.09 23.33
CA HIS A 37 8.18 -10.40 24.00
C HIS A 37 8.47 -10.33 25.51
N PRO A 38 7.87 -11.21 26.33
CA PRO A 38 8.11 -11.20 27.76
C PRO A 38 9.59 -11.39 28.06
N VAL A 39 10.16 -10.42 28.75
CA VAL A 39 11.59 -10.38 29.09
C VAL A 39 11.82 -11.20 30.36
N ASN A 40 12.83 -12.03 30.37
CA ASN A 40 13.32 -12.70 31.55
C ASN A 40 13.80 -11.65 32.58
N PRO A 41 13.35 -11.64 33.86
CA PRO A 41 13.69 -10.60 34.82
C PRO A 41 15.17 -10.52 35.19
N LYS A 42 16.03 -11.35 34.61
CA LYS A 42 17.49 -11.36 34.81
C LYS A 42 18.28 -10.78 33.61
N GLU A 43 17.62 -10.34 32.55
CA GLU A 43 18.29 -9.71 31.41
C GLU A 43 18.38 -8.19 31.63
N GLU A 44 19.58 -7.64 31.47
CA GLU A 44 19.80 -6.18 31.45
C GLU A 44 19.07 -5.54 30.30
N ILE A 45 18.16 -4.63 30.55
CA ILE A 45 17.40 -3.91 29.55
C ILE A 45 18.29 -2.80 29.01
N CYS A 46 18.76 -2.96 27.76
CA CYS A 46 19.38 -1.87 27.03
C CYS A 46 18.30 -0.92 26.49
N TYR A 47 18.24 0.29 27.03
CA TYR A 47 17.35 1.33 26.46
C TYR A 47 17.93 1.86 25.16
N PHE A 48 17.12 1.82 24.12
CA PHE A 48 17.44 2.45 22.85
C PHE A 48 17.38 3.98 23.00
N ASN A 49 18.50 4.66 22.74
CA ASN A 49 18.52 6.12 22.67
C ASN A 49 18.29 6.52 21.18
N PRO A 50 17.16 7.14 20.84
CA PRO A 50 16.85 7.52 19.45
C PRO A 50 17.79 8.59 18.87
N SER A 51 18.64 9.19 19.71
CA SER A 51 19.65 10.19 19.27
C SER A 51 20.99 9.58 18.86
N THR A 52 21.19 8.27 18.98
CA THR A 52 22.40 7.59 18.52
C THR A 52 22.11 6.95 17.17
N PRO A 53 22.73 7.40 16.07
CA PRO A 53 22.57 6.69 14.78
C PRO A 53 23.06 5.27 14.97
N LEU A 54 22.15 4.31 14.76
CA LEU A 54 22.52 2.90 14.68
C LEU A 54 23.39 2.74 13.44
N ASN A 55 24.70 2.59 13.60
CA ASN A 55 25.59 2.22 12.52
C ASN A 55 25.28 0.78 12.09
N TYR A 56 24.24 0.61 11.28
CA TYR A 56 23.99 -0.66 10.63
C TYR A 56 25.06 -0.91 9.57
N ILE A 57 25.77 -2.02 9.69
CA ILE A 57 26.52 -2.54 8.56
C ILE A 57 25.48 -3.22 7.66
N LEU A 58 25.07 -2.51 6.62
CA LEU A 58 24.13 -3.02 5.63
C LEU A 58 24.89 -3.84 4.59
N ALA A 59 24.27 -4.93 4.14
CA ALA A 59 24.78 -5.71 3.01
C ALA A 59 24.58 -4.96 1.66
N PHE A 60 23.69 -3.95 1.67
CA PHE A 60 23.40 -3.11 0.51
C PHE A 60 23.78 -1.66 0.83
N PRO A 61 24.52 -0.95 -0.05
CA PRO A 61 24.88 0.46 0.14
C PRO A 61 23.68 1.37 -0.14
N ILE A 62 22.69 1.42 0.77
CA ILE A 62 21.47 2.20 0.59
C ILE A 62 21.63 3.60 1.19
N SER A 63 21.32 4.63 0.41
CA SER A 63 21.31 6.02 0.87
C SER A 63 19.96 6.73 0.66
N GLN A 64 19.00 6.06 0.01
CA GLN A 64 17.68 6.60 -0.27
C GLN A 64 16.65 5.50 -0.44
N ILE A 65 15.41 5.76 -0.05
CA ILE A 65 14.25 4.93 -0.37
C ILE A 65 13.48 5.57 -1.53
N ARG A 66 13.16 4.78 -2.56
CA ARG A 66 12.29 5.16 -3.65
C ARG A 66 10.96 4.42 -3.56
N VAL A 67 9.86 5.15 -3.41
CA VAL A 67 8.51 4.60 -3.39
C VAL A 67 7.83 4.87 -4.72
N CYS A 68 7.64 3.83 -5.54
CA CYS A 68 6.88 3.89 -6.79
C CYS A 68 5.46 3.38 -6.55
N TYR A 69 4.43 4.18 -6.87
CA TYR A 69 3.07 3.78 -6.51
C TYR A 69 1.99 4.22 -7.50
N PHE A 70 0.95 3.37 -7.62
CA PHE A 70 -0.35 3.69 -8.19
C PHE A 70 -1.40 3.68 -7.08
N SER A 71 -2.05 4.81 -6.82
CA SER A 71 -2.96 4.93 -5.67
C SER A 71 -4.07 5.96 -5.91
N PRO A 72 -5.09 5.63 -6.73
CA PRO A 72 -6.16 6.60 -7.07
C PRO A 72 -6.95 7.14 -5.89
N THR A 73 -7.09 6.34 -4.81
CA THR A 73 -7.86 6.71 -3.60
C THR A 73 -6.98 6.85 -2.35
N GLY A 74 -5.65 6.80 -2.49
CA GLY A 74 -4.72 6.99 -1.38
C GLY A 74 -4.39 5.73 -0.56
N GLY A 75 -5.20 4.67 -0.62
CA GLY A 75 -5.03 3.48 0.25
C GLY A 75 -3.69 2.77 0.06
N THR A 76 -3.29 2.53 -1.18
CA THR A 76 -2.00 1.89 -1.51
C THR A 76 -0.81 2.76 -1.08
N LEU A 77 -0.88 4.07 -1.36
CA LEU A 77 0.16 5.01 -0.93
C LEU A 77 0.33 4.99 0.59
N ARG A 78 -0.77 5.02 1.35
CA ARG A 78 -0.73 4.99 2.82
C ARG A 78 0.04 3.78 3.35
N VAL A 79 -0.20 2.59 2.80
CA VAL A 79 0.51 1.36 3.21
C VAL A 79 2.00 1.46 2.87
N ALA A 80 2.34 1.89 1.65
CA ALA A 80 3.73 2.05 1.23
C ALA A 80 4.47 3.12 2.05
N GLN A 81 3.79 4.21 2.42
CA GLN A 81 4.33 5.26 3.28
C GLN A 81 4.72 4.74 4.66
N ILE A 82 3.86 3.95 5.32
CA ILE A 82 4.16 3.40 6.64
C ILE A 82 5.45 2.58 6.62
N VAL A 83 5.62 1.71 5.62
CA VAL A 83 6.85 0.91 5.46
C VAL A 83 8.06 1.81 5.16
N ALA A 84 7.90 2.77 4.24
CA ALA A 84 8.99 3.66 3.84
C ALA A 84 9.44 4.59 4.97
N GLU A 85 8.49 5.19 5.71
CA GLU A 85 8.78 6.09 6.83
C GLU A 85 9.50 5.34 7.95
N GLN A 86 9.04 4.14 8.30
CA GLN A 86 9.70 3.31 9.29
C GLN A 86 11.15 2.96 8.90
N LEU A 87 11.37 2.54 7.66
CA LEU A 87 12.72 2.20 7.18
C LEU A 87 13.60 3.46 7.04
N GLY A 88 13.04 4.57 6.53
CA GLY A 88 13.74 5.84 6.40
C GLY A 88 14.18 6.41 7.74
N GLU A 89 13.32 6.32 8.77
CA GLU A 89 13.64 6.73 10.13
C GLU A 89 14.72 5.83 10.75
N ALA A 90 14.59 4.51 10.63
CA ALA A 90 15.55 3.56 11.17
C ALA A 90 16.94 3.67 10.53
N LEU A 91 17.00 3.94 9.23
CA LEU A 91 18.24 4.05 8.45
C LEU A 91 18.78 5.49 8.38
N GLN A 92 18.01 6.49 8.81
CA GLN A 92 18.32 7.92 8.70
C GLN A 92 18.60 8.36 7.25
N ILE A 93 17.78 7.87 6.30
CA ILE A 93 17.90 8.16 4.87
C ILE A 93 16.61 8.79 4.33
N PRO A 94 16.73 9.64 3.28
CA PRO A 94 15.57 10.30 2.69
C PRO A 94 14.69 9.33 1.90
N ILE A 95 13.40 9.70 1.78
CA ILE A 95 12.40 8.99 0.99
C ILE A 95 12.01 9.87 -0.20
N LYS A 96 12.03 9.31 -1.39
CA LYS A 96 11.48 9.94 -2.59
C LYS A 96 10.27 9.16 -3.09
N TYR A 97 9.21 9.88 -3.40
CA TYR A 97 7.97 9.33 -3.94
C TYR A 97 7.91 9.55 -5.45
N HIS A 98 7.57 8.49 -6.18
CA HIS A 98 7.31 8.51 -7.61
C HIS A 98 5.91 7.98 -7.87
N SER A 99 4.96 8.90 -8.00
CA SER A 99 3.60 8.54 -8.41
C SER A 99 3.57 8.18 -9.90
N TYR A 100 2.81 7.14 -10.23
CA TYR A 100 2.39 6.87 -11.59
C TYR A 100 0.85 6.72 -11.68
N THR A 101 0.15 7.41 -10.77
CA THR A 101 -1.31 7.39 -10.68
C THR A 101 -1.96 8.15 -11.82
N LEU A 102 -1.49 9.36 -12.13
CA LEU A 102 -2.05 10.17 -13.19
C LEU A 102 -1.34 9.90 -14.54
N PRO A 103 -2.01 10.12 -15.69
CA PRO A 103 -1.39 9.94 -17.00
C PRO A 103 -0.16 10.81 -17.24
N SER A 104 -0.16 12.03 -16.71
CA SER A 104 1.00 12.94 -16.78
C SER A 104 2.24 12.38 -16.07
N GLU A 105 2.05 11.66 -14.98
CA GLU A 105 3.10 11.04 -14.18
C GLU A 105 3.69 9.79 -14.84
N ARG A 106 2.95 9.16 -15.76
CA ARG A 106 3.40 8.00 -16.55
C ARG A 106 4.14 8.36 -17.85
N ARG A 107 4.33 9.65 -18.13
CA ARG A 107 5.06 10.08 -19.36
C ARG A 107 6.55 9.79 -19.30
N GLN A 108 7.10 9.67 -18.09
CA GLN A 108 8.51 9.38 -17.85
C GLN A 108 8.64 8.14 -16.94
N LEU A 109 9.50 7.22 -17.35
CA LEU A 109 9.85 6.09 -16.53
C LEU A 109 10.76 6.54 -15.37
N PRO A 110 10.65 5.93 -14.17
CA PRO A 110 11.59 6.19 -13.10
C PRO A 110 12.98 5.70 -13.49
N THR A 111 13.99 6.44 -13.09
CA THR A 111 15.39 6.02 -13.11
C THR A 111 15.85 5.80 -11.68
N PHE A 112 16.61 4.75 -11.43
CA PHE A 112 17.08 4.38 -10.11
C PHE A 112 18.61 4.55 -10.03
N ALA A 113 19.09 5.04 -8.89
CA ALA A 113 20.50 5.08 -8.57
C ALA A 113 20.94 3.76 -7.91
N ASP A 114 22.23 3.43 -7.97
CA ASP A 114 22.76 2.13 -7.49
C ASP A 114 22.67 1.94 -5.96
N ASN A 115 22.25 2.95 -5.23
CA ASN A 115 22.14 2.97 -3.77
C ASN A 115 20.70 3.24 -3.26
N GLU A 116 19.69 2.84 -4.01
CA GLU A 116 18.28 2.98 -3.60
C GLU A 116 17.69 1.65 -3.11
N LEU A 117 16.81 1.73 -2.09
CA LEU A 117 15.85 0.69 -1.77
C LEU A 117 14.54 1.00 -2.49
N ILE A 118 14.07 0.08 -3.31
CA ILE A 118 12.86 0.29 -4.13
C ILE A 118 11.65 -0.34 -3.44
N ILE A 119 10.63 0.46 -3.15
CA ILE A 119 9.31 -0.01 -2.73
C ILE A 119 8.36 0.21 -3.90
N TRP A 120 7.80 -0.87 -4.45
CA TRP A 120 6.81 -0.78 -5.51
C TRP A 120 5.43 -1.17 -4.98
N ALA A 121 4.45 -0.27 -5.11
CA ALA A 121 3.13 -0.44 -4.53
C ALA A 121 2.01 -0.22 -5.55
N THR A 122 1.06 -1.17 -5.63
CA THR A 122 -0.09 -1.11 -6.53
C THR A 122 -1.33 -1.74 -5.89
N PRO A 123 -2.55 -1.30 -6.19
CA PRO A 123 -3.75 -2.01 -5.78
C PRO A 123 -3.97 -3.25 -6.64
N THR A 124 -4.70 -4.19 -6.09
CA THR A 124 -5.19 -5.37 -6.82
C THR A 124 -6.51 -5.02 -7.53
N TYR A 125 -6.54 -5.12 -8.85
CA TYR A 125 -7.75 -4.99 -9.65
C TYR A 125 -8.06 -6.31 -10.35
N ALA A 126 -9.22 -6.88 -10.03
CA ALA A 126 -9.63 -8.19 -10.55
C ALA A 126 -8.52 -9.25 -10.45
N GLY A 127 -7.87 -9.33 -9.27
CA GLY A 127 -6.87 -10.33 -8.93
C GLY A 127 -5.46 -10.12 -9.51
N ARG A 128 -5.20 -8.98 -10.17
CA ARG A 128 -3.92 -8.68 -10.81
C ARG A 128 -3.51 -7.21 -10.63
N ILE A 129 -2.33 -6.87 -11.12
CA ILE A 129 -1.92 -5.48 -11.34
C ILE A 129 -2.93 -4.81 -12.29
N PRO A 130 -3.36 -3.56 -12.05
CA PRO A 130 -4.33 -2.90 -12.92
C PRO A 130 -3.87 -2.88 -14.38
N ASN A 131 -4.68 -3.44 -15.29
CA ASN A 131 -4.32 -3.66 -16.69
C ASN A 131 -3.87 -2.39 -17.44
N LYS A 132 -4.41 -1.22 -17.05
CA LYS A 132 -4.07 0.06 -17.70
C LYS A 132 -2.76 0.66 -17.20
N THR A 133 -2.14 0.07 -16.19
CA THR A 133 -0.82 0.46 -15.70
C THR A 133 0.24 -0.61 -15.90
N LEU A 134 -0.15 -1.83 -16.31
CA LEU A 134 0.73 -2.98 -16.40
C LEU A 134 1.91 -2.74 -17.38
N ASP A 135 1.65 -2.14 -18.54
CA ASP A 135 2.71 -1.85 -19.52
C ASP A 135 3.72 -0.82 -18.99
N PHE A 136 3.23 0.21 -18.25
CA PHE A 136 4.11 1.14 -17.55
C PHE A 136 4.96 0.42 -16.50
N VAL A 137 4.34 -0.44 -15.67
CA VAL A 137 5.04 -1.19 -14.63
C VAL A 137 6.12 -2.07 -15.26
N ARG A 138 5.81 -2.82 -16.32
CA ARG A 138 6.79 -3.65 -17.04
C ARG A 138 7.96 -2.84 -17.59
N SER A 139 7.67 -1.72 -18.24
CA SER A 139 8.70 -0.85 -18.83
C SER A 139 9.58 -0.17 -17.79
N ALA A 140 9.06 0.04 -16.59
CA ALA A 140 9.75 0.71 -15.49
C ALA A 140 10.63 -0.24 -14.65
N MET A 141 10.53 -1.57 -14.83
CA MET A 141 11.26 -2.57 -14.04
C MET A 141 12.72 -2.74 -14.52
N ASN A 142 13.51 -1.68 -14.40
CA ASN A 142 14.94 -1.72 -14.61
C ASN A 142 15.65 -1.45 -13.28
N ILE A 143 15.55 -2.42 -12.35
CA ILE A 143 15.93 -2.26 -10.93
C ILE A 143 17.36 -2.75 -10.66
N LYS A 144 17.98 -3.47 -11.55
CA LYS A 144 19.36 -3.97 -11.56
C LYS A 144 20.05 -4.07 -10.19
N ASP A 145 20.03 -5.26 -9.60
CA ASP A 145 20.72 -5.58 -8.33
C ASP A 145 20.28 -4.79 -7.08
N LEU A 146 19.29 -3.88 -7.21
CA LEU A 146 18.82 -3.11 -6.07
C LEU A 146 17.93 -3.94 -5.14
N PRO A 147 18.04 -3.74 -3.82
CA PRO A 147 17.08 -4.30 -2.89
C PRO A 147 15.69 -3.73 -3.13
N CYS A 148 14.67 -4.59 -3.09
CA CYS A 148 13.33 -4.15 -3.41
C CYS A 148 12.25 -4.86 -2.56
N ILE A 149 11.09 -4.22 -2.46
CA ILE A 149 9.91 -4.65 -1.72
C ILE A 149 8.70 -4.52 -2.62
N ALA A 150 7.92 -5.60 -2.76
CA ALA A 150 6.65 -5.61 -3.48
C ALA A 150 5.48 -5.42 -2.51
N ILE A 151 4.60 -4.48 -2.79
CA ILE A 151 3.39 -4.25 -1.98
C ILE A 151 2.18 -4.22 -2.89
N VAL A 152 1.17 -5.06 -2.60
CA VAL A 152 -0.16 -4.91 -3.16
C VAL A 152 -1.18 -4.64 -2.08
N THR A 153 -2.21 -3.86 -2.40
CA THR A 153 -3.37 -3.67 -1.53
C THR A 153 -4.61 -4.27 -2.16
N PHE A 154 -5.49 -4.79 -1.36
CA PHE A 154 -6.72 -5.40 -1.85
C PHE A 154 -7.91 -5.13 -0.93
N GLY A 155 -9.12 -5.10 -1.51
CA GLY A 155 -10.35 -4.78 -0.84
C GLY A 155 -11.04 -6.00 -0.23
N ASN A 156 -10.39 -6.75 0.65
CA ASN A 156 -10.96 -7.84 1.44
C ASN A 156 -11.39 -9.12 0.67
N ARG A 157 -11.58 -9.11 -0.67
CA ARG A 157 -11.92 -10.34 -1.38
C ARG A 157 -10.72 -11.29 -1.46
N ASN A 158 -9.74 -10.95 -2.24
CA ASN A 158 -8.48 -11.67 -2.42
C ASN A 158 -7.52 -10.82 -3.26
N PHE A 159 -6.22 -11.06 -3.14
CA PHE A 159 -5.20 -10.45 -4.00
C PHE A 159 -4.80 -11.38 -5.18
N ASP A 160 -5.26 -12.61 -5.20
CA ASP A 160 -5.05 -13.63 -6.24
C ASP A 160 -3.60 -13.67 -6.75
N ASN A 161 -3.36 -13.23 -7.99
CA ASN A 161 -2.04 -13.25 -8.62
C ASN A 161 -1.28 -11.93 -8.52
N ALA A 162 -1.89 -10.85 -8.01
CA ALA A 162 -1.33 -9.50 -8.10
C ALA A 162 0.05 -9.38 -7.44
N LEU A 163 0.26 -10.00 -6.27
CA LEU A 163 1.55 -9.93 -5.57
C LEU A 163 2.61 -10.78 -6.26
N ALA A 164 2.27 -11.99 -6.69
CA ALA A 164 3.19 -12.87 -7.42
C ALA A 164 3.60 -12.23 -8.76
N GLU A 165 2.65 -11.65 -9.51
CA GLU A 165 2.91 -10.92 -10.75
C GLU A 165 3.84 -9.72 -10.53
N LEU A 166 3.60 -8.90 -9.49
CA LEU A 166 4.46 -7.77 -9.18
C LEU A 166 5.87 -8.21 -8.79
N ALA A 167 5.98 -9.21 -7.93
CA ALA A 167 7.25 -9.75 -7.46
C ALA A 167 8.08 -10.35 -8.61
N ALA A 168 7.42 -11.06 -9.53
CA ALA A 168 8.08 -11.61 -10.73
C ALA A 168 8.63 -10.47 -11.61
N LEU A 169 7.83 -9.45 -11.91
CA LEU A 169 8.29 -8.30 -12.69
C LEU A 169 9.49 -7.60 -12.04
N MET A 170 9.51 -7.48 -10.71
CA MET A 170 10.65 -6.89 -9.99
C MET A 170 11.90 -7.78 -10.07
N ARG A 171 11.76 -9.10 -9.94
CA ARG A 171 12.87 -10.06 -10.11
C ARG A 171 13.40 -10.08 -11.55
N ASP A 172 12.50 -10.11 -12.54
CA ASP A 172 12.84 -10.07 -13.97
C ASP A 172 13.58 -8.78 -14.34
N GLY A 173 13.26 -7.67 -13.67
CA GLY A 173 13.98 -6.39 -13.77
C GLY A 173 15.30 -6.35 -13.03
N GLY A 174 15.78 -7.47 -12.48
CA GLY A 174 17.05 -7.63 -11.78
C GLY A 174 17.01 -7.23 -10.29
N GLY A 175 15.82 -6.96 -9.72
CA GLY A 175 15.69 -6.57 -8.33
C GLY A 175 15.93 -7.72 -7.35
N LYS A 176 16.59 -7.42 -6.24
CA LYS A 176 16.78 -8.33 -5.10
C LYS A 176 15.61 -8.19 -4.14
N LEU A 177 14.58 -9.02 -4.33
CA LEU A 177 13.36 -8.96 -3.55
C LEU A 177 13.62 -9.41 -2.11
N LEU A 178 13.48 -8.48 -1.16
CA LEU A 178 13.68 -8.71 0.28
C LEU A 178 12.40 -9.13 0.99
N GLY A 179 11.25 -8.70 0.48
CA GLY A 179 9.96 -9.06 1.04
C GLY A 179 8.83 -8.62 0.15
N ALA A 180 7.65 -9.19 0.39
CA ALA A 180 6.43 -8.89 -0.31
C ALA A 180 5.25 -8.84 0.65
N ALA A 181 4.27 -7.96 0.41
CA ALA A 181 3.12 -7.80 1.25
C ALA A 181 1.84 -7.64 0.44
N ALA A 182 0.80 -8.38 0.85
CA ALA A 182 -0.59 -8.17 0.42
C ALA A 182 -1.39 -7.61 1.60
N VAL A 183 -1.74 -6.33 1.55
CA VAL A 183 -2.36 -5.65 2.67
C VAL A 183 -3.82 -5.34 2.39
N VAL A 184 -4.69 -5.73 3.33
CA VAL A 184 -6.12 -5.41 3.25
C VAL A 184 -6.31 -3.91 3.47
N THR A 185 -7.07 -3.29 2.58
CA THR A 185 -7.50 -1.90 2.68
C THR A 185 -9.00 -1.80 2.44
N ARG A 186 -9.62 -0.66 2.77
CA ARG A 186 -11.02 -0.40 2.46
C ARG A 186 -11.34 -0.76 1.01
N HIS A 187 -12.44 -1.49 0.79
CA HIS A 187 -12.91 -1.80 -0.55
C HIS A 187 -13.55 -0.55 -1.19
N VAL A 188 -12.99 -0.09 -2.32
CA VAL A 188 -13.40 1.20 -2.92
C VAL A 188 -14.83 1.20 -3.48
N PHE A 189 -15.45 0.03 -3.70
CA PHE A 189 -16.82 -0.08 -4.21
C PHE A 189 -17.88 -0.03 -3.09
N SER A 190 -17.52 -0.42 -1.86
CA SER A 190 -18.45 -0.65 -0.77
C SER A 190 -18.22 0.33 0.38
N GLU A 191 -19.31 0.66 1.08
CA GLU A 191 -19.28 1.47 2.29
C GLU A 191 -19.21 0.62 3.58
N ILE A 192 -19.22 -0.73 3.44
CA ILE A 192 -19.20 -1.64 4.60
C ILE A 192 -18.02 -2.60 4.61
N ILE A 193 -17.47 -2.96 3.43
CA ILE A 193 -16.39 -3.95 3.35
C ILE A 193 -15.06 -3.29 3.73
N ALA A 194 -14.43 -3.82 4.78
CA ALA A 194 -13.11 -3.40 5.24
C ALA A 194 -13.00 -1.87 5.44
N ILE A 195 -14.08 -1.21 5.92
CA ILE A 195 -14.18 0.25 5.99
C ILE A 195 -13.08 0.88 6.85
N ASP A 196 -12.69 0.22 7.93
CA ASP A 196 -11.69 0.70 8.89
C ASP A 196 -10.27 0.19 8.60
N ARG A 197 -10.04 -0.43 7.41
CA ARG A 197 -8.75 -1.03 7.07
C ARG A 197 -7.86 -0.07 6.24
N PRO A 198 -6.54 -0.03 6.53
CA PRO A 198 -5.85 -0.78 7.58
C PRO A 198 -6.18 -0.24 8.99
N ASN A 199 -6.53 -1.15 9.90
CA ASN A 199 -6.80 -0.85 11.30
C ASN A 199 -5.54 -0.98 12.17
N THR A 200 -5.67 -0.85 13.50
CA THR A 200 -4.54 -0.92 14.43
C THR A 200 -3.77 -2.25 14.32
N GLN A 201 -4.46 -3.37 14.14
CA GLN A 201 -3.80 -4.68 13.97
C GLN A 201 -3.01 -4.74 12.66
N ASP A 202 -3.58 -4.22 11.56
CA ASP A 202 -2.85 -4.13 10.29
C ASP A 202 -1.61 -3.26 10.42
N LEU A 203 -1.72 -2.12 11.09
CA LEU A 203 -0.59 -1.22 11.33
C LEU A 203 0.53 -1.91 12.10
N GLN A 204 0.21 -2.71 13.11
CA GLN A 204 1.18 -3.52 13.85
C GLN A 204 1.88 -4.55 12.94
N GLN A 205 1.12 -5.23 12.08
CA GLN A 205 1.66 -6.21 11.14
C GLN A 205 2.55 -5.56 10.07
N ILE A 206 2.15 -4.41 9.53
CA ILE A 206 2.94 -3.63 8.57
C ILE A 206 4.24 -3.16 9.22
N THR A 207 4.18 -2.72 10.49
CA THR A 207 5.36 -2.32 11.26
C THR A 207 6.30 -3.51 11.48
N ALA A 208 5.77 -4.67 11.87
CA ALA A 208 6.55 -5.89 12.03
C ALA A 208 7.22 -6.32 10.71
N PHE A 209 6.52 -6.17 9.58
CA PHE A 209 7.07 -6.40 8.25
C PHE A 209 8.27 -5.49 7.96
N GLY A 210 8.16 -4.19 8.21
CA GLY A 210 9.27 -3.24 8.05
C GLY A 210 10.50 -3.60 8.90
N LEU A 211 10.31 -4.05 10.14
CA LEU A 211 11.41 -4.52 11.00
C LEU A 211 12.12 -5.75 10.42
N GLN A 212 11.38 -6.70 9.87
CA GLN A 212 11.99 -7.87 9.22
C GLN A 212 12.74 -7.49 7.94
N ILE A 213 12.24 -6.55 7.15
CA ILE A 213 13.00 -5.99 6.01
C ILE A 213 14.31 -5.36 6.49
N LEU A 214 14.27 -4.60 7.59
CA LEU A 214 15.49 -3.99 8.16
C LEU A 214 16.54 -5.05 8.54
N GLU A 215 16.12 -6.18 9.12
CA GLU A 215 17.03 -7.30 9.40
C GLU A 215 17.58 -7.96 8.12
N LYS A 216 16.76 -8.08 7.08
CA LYS A 216 17.22 -8.61 5.79
C LYS A 216 18.20 -7.68 5.07
N LEU A 217 18.08 -6.37 5.24
CA LEU A 217 19.04 -5.41 4.68
C LEU A 217 20.46 -5.55 5.26
N LYS A 218 20.59 -6.15 6.44
CA LYS A 218 21.89 -6.43 7.08
C LYS A 218 22.58 -7.69 6.53
N ARG A 219 21.88 -8.49 5.73
CA ARG A 219 22.35 -9.79 5.23
C ARG A 219 22.58 -9.75 3.73
N SER A 220 23.64 -10.38 3.28
CA SER A 220 23.92 -10.61 1.85
C SER A 220 23.33 -11.92 1.32
N ASP A 221 22.97 -12.85 2.21
CA ASP A 221 22.54 -14.22 1.92
C ASP A 221 21.00 -14.39 2.00
N ASN A 222 20.27 -13.40 1.55
CA ASN A 222 18.81 -13.47 1.54
C ASN A 222 18.32 -14.59 0.60
N LEU A 223 17.69 -15.61 1.19
CA LEU A 223 17.16 -16.74 0.43
C LEU A 223 15.88 -16.32 -0.33
N PRO A 224 15.66 -16.89 -1.53
CA PRO A 224 14.39 -16.75 -2.24
C PRO A 224 13.23 -17.29 -1.40
N PHE A 225 12.08 -16.65 -1.48
CA PHE A 225 10.84 -17.09 -0.86
C PHE A 225 9.71 -17.17 -1.90
N SER A 226 8.73 -18.03 -1.64
CA SER A 226 7.57 -18.21 -2.51
C SER A 226 6.45 -17.26 -2.14
N ILE A 227 5.71 -16.82 -3.15
CA ILE A 227 4.51 -16.00 -3.03
C ILE A 227 3.37 -16.78 -3.68
N PRO A 228 2.20 -16.92 -3.04
CA PRO A 228 1.08 -17.62 -3.64
C PRO A 228 0.57 -16.87 -4.89
N GLY A 229 0.10 -17.63 -5.87
CA GLY A 229 -0.41 -17.12 -7.14
C GLY A 229 0.51 -17.43 -8.32
N LYS A 230 0.07 -17.02 -9.51
CA LYS A 230 0.83 -17.17 -10.76
C LYS A 230 1.70 -15.93 -10.98
N GLU A 231 2.97 -16.13 -11.26
CA GLU A 231 3.92 -15.05 -11.57
C GLU A 231 3.62 -14.42 -12.94
N ASN A 232 3.17 -15.22 -13.91
CA ASN A 232 2.79 -14.77 -15.26
C ASN A 232 1.31 -15.10 -15.56
N PRO A 233 0.35 -14.45 -14.89
CA PRO A 233 -1.05 -14.70 -15.13
C PRO A 233 -1.48 -14.13 -16.49
N THR A 234 -2.35 -14.85 -17.19
CA THR A 234 -2.92 -14.39 -18.46
C THR A 234 -4.30 -13.75 -18.28
N GLU A 235 -5.05 -14.20 -17.27
CA GLU A 235 -6.44 -13.83 -17.08
C GLU A 235 -6.64 -12.97 -15.83
N TYR A 236 -7.62 -12.08 -15.89
CA TYR A 236 -8.14 -11.35 -14.75
C TYR A 236 -9.33 -12.13 -14.15
N TYR A 237 -9.55 -11.96 -12.85
CA TYR A 237 -10.74 -12.49 -12.21
C TYR A 237 -12.00 -11.97 -12.93
N THR A 238 -12.92 -12.88 -13.26
CA THR A 238 -14.21 -12.53 -13.82
C THR A 238 -15.15 -12.09 -12.70
N PRO A 239 -15.59 -10.82 -12.67
CA PRO A 239 -16.56 -10.38 -11.68
C PRO A 239 -17.86 -11.16 -11.75
N LEU A 240 -18.49 -11.39 -10.60
CA LEU A 240 -19.76 -12.12 -10.51
C LEU A 240 -20.87 -11.20 -10.04
N ARG A 241 -22.10 -11.45 -10.49
CA ARG A 241 -23.33 -10.89 -9.91
C ARG A 241 -23.64 -11.54 -8.56
N GLU A 242 -24.64 -11.05 -7.86
CA GLU A 242 -25.10 -11.59 -6.59
C GLU A 242 -25.56 -13.07 -6.71
N ASP A 243 -26.12 -13.45 -7.83
CA ASP A 243 -26.51 -14.82 -8.16
C ASP A 243 -25.35 -15.72 -8.61
N LYS A 244 -24.12 -15.22 -8.56
CA LYS A 244 -22.85 -15.87 -8.97
C LYS A 244 -22.71 -16.09 -10.49
N THR A 245 -23.56 -15.53 -11.31
CA THR A 245 -23.34 -15.49 -12.75
C THR A 245 -22.31 -14.42 -13.14
N PRO A 246 -21.60 -14.55 -14.25
CA PRO A 246 -20.63 -13.55 -14.69
C PRO A 246 -21.25 -12.18 -14.90
N ALA A 247 -20.66 -11.14 -14.29
CA ALA A 247 -21.06 -9.74 -14.45
C ALA A 247 -20.21 -9.07 -15.53
N ASN A 248 -20.84 -8.26 -16.39
CA ASN A 248 -20.15 -7.53 -17.45
C ASN A 248 -20.38 -6.02 -17.34
N PHE A 249 -19.55 -5.36 -16.56
CA PHE A 249 -19.60 -3.90 -16.40
C PHE A 249 -18.34 -3.19 -16.97
N LEU A 250 -17.68 -3.77 -17.98
CA LEU A 250 -16.51 -3.16 -18.61
C LEU A 250 -16.81 -1.75 -19.13
N LYS A 251 -18.01 -1.54 -19.69
CA LYS A 251 -18.48 -0.26 -20.20
C LYS A 251 -19.11 0.65 -19.15
N ALA A 252 -19.34 0.17 -17.95
CA ALA A 252 -19.93 0.97 -16.87
C ALA A 252 -19.06 2.20 -16.57
N LYS A 253 -19.73 3.34 -16.43
CA LYS A 253 -19.12 4.63 -16.10
C LYS A 253 -19.94 5.31 -15.02
N PRO A 254 -19.35 6.17 -14.20
CA PRO A 254 -20.11 6.97 -13.28
C PRO A 254 -20.99 8.00 -14.03
N GLN A 255 -22.02 8.45 -13.37
CA GLN A 255 -22.87 9.55 -13.81
C GLN A 255 -22.79 10.68 -12.78
N CYS A 256 -22.99 11.90 -13.23
CA CYS A 256 -23.06 13.07 -12.36
C CYS A 256 -24.50 13.56 -12.22
N ASP A 257 -24.97 13.62 -10.99
CA ASP A 257 -26.20 14.37 -10.67
C ASP A 257 -25.89 15.86 -10.72
N LEU A 258 -26.34 16.51 -11.81
CA LEU A 258 -26.07 17.92 -12.05
C LEU A 258 -26.78 18.85 -11.07
N SER A 259 -27.83 18.40 -10.40
CA SER A 259 -28.52 19.17 -9.37
C SER A 259 -27.70 19.30 -8.09
N ARG A 260 -26.83 18.34 -7.83
CA ARG A 260 -25.92 18.30 -6.68
C ARG A 260 -24.54 18.83 -6.99
N CYS A 261 -24.14 18.83 -8.27
CA CYS A 261 -22.80 19.22 -8.70
C CYS A 261 -22.59 20.74 -8.59
N ASN A 262 -21.61 21.15 -7.79
CA ASN A 262 -21.22 22.56 -7.64
C ASN A 262 -20.10 22.98 -8.60
N ALA A 263 -19.77 22.17 -9.61
CA ALA A 263 -18.75 22.43 -10.64
C ALA A 263 -17.33 22.71 -10.09
N CYS A 264 -16.96 22.16 -8.94
CA CYS A 264 -15.65 22.41 -8.30
C CYS A 264 -14.45 21.82 -9.07
N GLY A 265 -14.67 20.92 -10.01
CA GLY A 265 -13.62 20.36 -10.88
C GLY A 265 -12.74 19.27 -10.24
N SER A 266 -12.85 18.97 -8.96
CA SER A 266 -11.96 18.00 -8.25
C SER A 266 -11.93 16.61 -8.91
N CYS A 267 -13.03 16.18 -9.55
CA CYS A 267 -13.10 14.88 -10.22
C CYS A 267 -12.22 14.81 -11.49
N PHE A 268 -11.97 15.92 -12.15
CA PHE A 268 -11.11 15.97 -13.35
C PHE A 268 -9.65 15.68 -12.97
N SER A 269 -9.16 16.39 -11.95
CA SER A 269 -7.74 16.33 -11.56
C SER A 269 -7.30 15.00 -10.96
N ILE A 270 -8.24 14.18 -10.46
CA ILE A 270 -7.92 12.91 -9.78
C ILE A 270 -8.07 11.69 -10.69
N CYS A 271 -8.59 11.85 -11.91
CA CYS A 271 -8.85 10.70 -12.77
C CYS A 271 -7.56 10.05 -13.28
N PRO A 272 -7.26 8.79 -12.91
CA PRO A 272 -6.04 8.11 -13.33
C PRO A 272 -6.04 7.76 -14.84
N MET A 273 -7.15 7.98 -15.52
CA MET A 273 -7.31 7.74 -16.95
C MET A 273 -7.48 9.01 -17.78
N ASP A 274 -7.57 10.18 -17.11
CA ASP A 274 -7.81 11.49 -17.75
C ASP A 274 -9.00 11.47 -18.72
N THR A 275 -10.08 10.80 -18.32
CA THR A 275 -11.23 10.51 -19.20
C THR A 275 -12.48 11.26 -18.79
N ILE A 276 -12.38 12.15 -17.82
CA ILE A 276 -13.49 13.00 -17.38
C ILE A 276 -13.34 14.34 -18.11
N GLN A 277 -14.25 14.60 -19.04
CA GLN A 277 -14.27 15.85 -19.80
C GLN A 277 -15.02 16.93 -19.02
N ASN A 278 -14.55 18.16 -19.17
CA ASN A 278 -15.20 19.34 -18.60
C ASN A 278 -16.08 20.00 -19.66
N GLU A 279 -17.39 19.94 -19.48
CA GLU A 279 -18.33 20.69 -20.32
C GLU A 279 -19.04 21.75 -19.47
N MET A 280 -18.67 23.01 -19.70
CA MET A 280 -19.20 24.17 -18.94
C MET A 280 -19.14 23.99 -17.42
N GLY A 281 -18.02 23.47 -16.89
CA GLY A 281 -17.84 23.21 -15.47
C GLY A 281 -18.40 21.87 -14.95
N LYS A 282 -19.07 21.09 -15.81
CA LYS A 282 -19.72 19.83 -15.44
C LYS A 282 -18.95 18.62 -15.95
N PRO A 283 -18.83 17.52 -15.16
CA PRO A 283 -18.10 16.34 -15.59
C PRO A 283 -18.92 15.47 -16.55
N ILE A 284 -18.28 15.09 -17.67
CA ILE A 284 -18.77 14.08 -18.61
C ILE A 284 -17.82 12.89 -18.63
N PHE A 285 -18.34 11.68 -18.43
CA PHE A 285 -17.58 10.45 -18.33
C PHE A 285 -17.59 9.68 -19.66
N ASN A 286 -16.82 10.13 -20.66
CA ASN A 286 -16.85 9.55 -22.01
C ASN A 286 -15.76 8.51 -22.27
N GLY A 287 -14.60 8.60 -21.62
CA GLY A 287 -13.44 7.75 -21.89
C GLY A 287 -13.46 6.40 -21.16
N ILE A 288 -12.29 5.77 -21.08
CA ILE A 288 -12.10 4.49 -20.42
C ILE A 288 -12.14 4.69 -18.89
N CYS A 289 -13.06 4.00 -18.21
CA CYS A 289 -13.13 3.99 -16.75
C CYS A 289 -12.62 2.67 -16.18
N ILE A 290 -11.65 2.73 -15.26
CA ILE A 290 -11.12 1.55 -14.53
C ILE A 290 -11.86 1.29 -13.20
N LYS A 291 -12.94 1.97 -12.94
CA LYS A 291 -13.78 1.86 -11.73
C LYS A 291 -13.02 2.09 -10.40
N CYS A 292 -11.95 2.87 -10.40
CA CYS A 292 -11.16 3.15 -9.21
C CYS A 292 -11.90 3.95 -8.11
N GLN A 293 -13.06 4.51 -8.43
CA GLN A 293 -13.91 5.33 -7.52
C GLN A 293 -13.27 6.65 -7.04
N ALA A 294 -12.10 7.05 -7.52
CA ALA A 294 -11.43 8.26 -7.06
C ALA A 294 -12.33 9.51 -7.22
N CYS A 295 -12.98 9.67 -8.38
CA CYS A 295 -13.90 10.78 -8.64
C CYS A 295 -15.13 10.79 -7.72
N ARG A 296 -15.66 9.62 -7.35
CA ARG A 296 -16.75 9.47 -6.40
C ARG A 296 -16.33 9.86 -4.99
N HIS A 297 -15.17 9.33 -4.53
CA HIS A 297 -14.69 9.58 -3.17
C HIS A 297 -14.23 11.02 -2.94
N ILE A 298 -13.72 11.73 -3.96
CA ILE A 298 -13.32 13.14 -3.82
C ILE A 298 -14.51 14.10 -3.88
N CYS A 299 -15.67 13.66 -4.37
CA CYS A 299 -16.83 14.52 -4.55
C CYS A 299 -17.52 14.85 -3.22
N SER A 300 -17.24 16.02 -2.67
CA SER A 300 -17.86 16.49 -1.40
C SER A 300 -19.38 16.63 -1.47
N GLN A 301 -19.93 16.74 -2.69
CA GLN A 301 -21.37 16.84 -2.92
C GLN A 301 -22.02 15.46 -3.11
N ASN A 302 -21.25 14.36 -3.11
CA ASN A 302 -21.74 13.02 -3.45
C ASN A 302 -22.56 13.00 -4.76
N ALA A 303 -22.18 13.83 -5.74
CA ALA A 303 -22.90 13.97 -7.00
C ALA A 303 -22.55 12.88 -8.02
N ILE A 304 -21.49 12.05 -7.76
CA ILE A 304 -21.00 11.04 -8.70
C ILE A 304 -21.40 9.65 -8.23
N THR A 305 -22.14 8.92 -9.08
CA THR A 305 -22.65 7.59 -8.76
C THR A 305 -22.54 6.66 -9.95
N PHE A 306 -22.60 5.35 -9.70
CA PHE A 306 -22.73 4.32 -10.72
C PHE A 306 -24.15 3.75 -10.68
N THR A 307 -24.75 3.55 -11.86
CA THR A 307 -26.11 3.05 -12.02
C THR A 307 -26.18 1.77 -12.84
N ASP A 308 -25.03 1.27 -13.32
CA ASP A 308 -24.96 0.03 -14.09
C ASP A 308 -25.39 -1.16 -13.23
N SER A 309 -26.35 -1.95 -13.73
CA SER A 309 -26.97 -3.05 -12.97
C SER A 309 -26.00 -4.16 -12.64
N ASP A 310 -25.10 -4.50 -13.57
CA ASP A 310 -24.08 -5.54 -13.35
C ASP A 310 -23.05 -5.09 -12.32
N PHE A 311 -22.65 -3.82 -12.37
CA PHE A 311 -21.74 -3.26 -11.39
C PHE A 311 -22.35 -3.23 -9.99
N LEU A 312 -23.61 -2.80 -9.87
CA LEU A 312 -24.33 -2.79 -8.59
C LEU A 312 -24.57 -4.20 -8.05
N SER A 313 -24.93 -5.16 -8.91
CA SER A 313 -25.07 -6.57 -8.53
C SER A 313 -23.73 -7.17 -8.08
N HIS A 314 -22.60 -6.77 -8.70
CA HIS A 314 -21.28 -7.18 -8.25
C HIS A 314 -20.94 -6.62 -6.87
N ILE A 315 -21.30 -5.38 -6.57
CA ILE A 315 -21.14 -4.81 -5.22
C ILE A 315 -21.95 -5.61 -4.20
N ALA A 316 -23.21 -5.91 -4.49
CA ALA A 316 -24.07 -6.73 -3.63
C ALA A 316 -23.46 -8.12 -3.39
N MET A 317 -22.90 -8.75 -4.44
CA MET A 317 -22.18 -10.02 -4.33
C MET A 317 -20.99 -9.92 -3.37
N LEU A 318 -20.18 -8.87 -3.52
CA LEU A 318 -19.02 -8.65 -2.64
C LEU A 318 -19.47 -8.45 -1.18
N GLU A 319 -20.48 -7.63 -0.95
CA GLU A 319 -21.00 -7.34 0.39
C GLU A 319 -21.59 -8.60 1.05
N LYS A 320 -22.24 -9.46 0.28
CA LYS A 320 -22.88 -10.69 0.78
C LYS A 320 -21.86 -11.77 1.10
N TYR A 321 -20.82 -11.95 0.26
CA TYR A 321 -19.93 -13.11 0.35
C TYR A 321 -18.51 -12.78 0.81
N HIS A 322 -18.12 -11.50 0.86
CA HIS A 322 -16.77 -11.07 1.20
C HIS A 322 -16.71 -9.96 2.26
N SER A 323 -17.73 -9.85 3.10
CA SER A 323 -17.74 -8.91 4.23
C SER A 323 -16.95 -9.42 5.44
N SER A 324 -16.78 -10.74 5.60
CA SER A 324 -15.96 -11.30 6.68
C SER A 324 -14.52 -10.82 6.59
N PRO A 325 -13.92 -10.31 7.68
CA PRO A 325 -12.57 -9.75 7.65
C PRO A 325 -11.53 -10.76 7.14
N GLN A 326 -10.71 -10.33 6.18
CA GLN A 326 -9.54 -11.06 5.71
C GLN A 326 -8.28 -10.57 6.42
N SER A 327 -7.22 -11.39 6.36
CA SER A 327 -5.92 -11.05 6.91
C SER A 327 -5.01 -10.46 5.84
N SER A 328 -4.15 -9.52 6.25
CA SER A 328 -2.99 -9.13 5.46
C SER A 328 -1.94 -10.23 5.49
N GLU A 329 -1.20 -10.43 4.41
CA GLU A 329 -0.19 -11.48 4.27
C GLU A 329 1.17 -10.87 3.94
N PHE A 330 2.23 -11.41 4.56
CA PHE A 330 3.60 -10.92 4.47
C PHE A 330 4.55 -12.07 4.17
N PHE A 331 5.46 -11.88 3.23
CA PHE A 331 6.36 -12.91 2.70
C PHE A 331 7.81 -12.42 2.76
N PHE A 332 8.75 -13.34 3.12
CA PHE A 332 10.16 -13.03 3.30
C PHE A 332 11.08 -14.08 2.71
#